data_a165c85f4236c42ea9383730c7bd1efe
#
_entry.id   a165c85f4236c42ea9383730c7bd1efe
#
_cell.length_a   1.000
_cell.length_b   1.000
_cell.length_c   1.000
_cell.angle_alpha   90.00
_cell.angle_beta   90.00
_cell.angle_gamma   90.00
#
_symmetry.space_group_name_H-M   'P 1'
#
loop_
_entity.id
_entity.type
_entity.pdbx_description
1 polymer ?
#
loop_
_entity_poly.entity_id
_entity_poly.type
_entity_poly.pdbx_seq_one_letter_code
_entity_poly.pdbx_strand_id
1 'polypeptide(L)'
;MRPSSNLVAASAAALVSSASLAQNANDRVSFEPFFEAGQSMRYVLDLDATIKQKEGEQRAFNQRVDQTITLDFEVVAVDDRGAVIDAKIIGLNLGAMWGDRMYAYEWPRLTTDVPLRLPPIVILEKMGEATRDARVKVRVDRSVDGEPGRVVVSGFEDIAETLEGQDVFDMTVLGLLANEQIADALTGAFFVEGASGKQIRKGAGWQTEDRVNLGPAGAMDIATSWVFASLEQGVATVRGTPRATIARPASADPASPSARLEAQESSIEVKWNVDLGRADSRVSKQAMTTVWTLGPLTLSQEQDTTLSVTRKN
;
A
#
# COMPACT_ATOMS: atom_id res chain seq x y z
N MET A 1 -75.96 -7.31 21.55
CA MET A 1 -74.70 -7.40 22.28
C MET A 1 -73.62 -7.96 21.35
N ARG A 2 -72.75 -7.15 20.88
CA ARG A 2 -71.58 -7.54 20.02
C ARG A 2 -70.34 -7.49 20.92
N PRO A 3 -69.47 -8.49 20.95
CA PRO A 3 -68.14 -8.34 21.54
C PRO A 3 -67.14 -7.90 20.48
N SER A 4 -66.32 -7.01 20.90
CA SER A 4 -65.26 -6.23 20.28
C SER A 4 -64.11 -7.07 19.74
N SER A 5 -63.78 -6.84 18.47
CA SER A 5 -62.57 -7.24 17.78
C SER A 5 -61.48 -6.19 17.91
N ASN A 6 -60.61 -6.28 18.96
CA ASN A 6 -59.47 -5.40 19.11
C ASN A 6 -58.26 -6.09 19.77
N LEU A 7 -57.84 -7.26 19.32
CA LEU A 7 -56.73 -8.00 19.91
C LEU A 7 -55.73 -8.64 18.92
N VAL A 8 -55.77 -8.25 17.63
CA VAL A 8 -54.86 -8.86 16.59
C VAL A 8 -53.81 -7.87 16.04
N ALA A 9 -53.92 -6.57 16.31
CA ALA A 9 -53.00 -5.56 15.74
C ALA A 9 -51.70 -5.34 16.53
N ALA A 10 -51.55 -5.82 17.77
CA ALA A 10 -50.38 -5.56 18.60
C ALA A 10 -49.22 -6.53 18.41
N SER A 11 -49.49 -7.73 17.86
CA SER A 11 -48.40 -8.76 17.72
C SER A 11 -47.58 -8.65 16.44
N ALA A 12 -48.04 -7.97 15.41
CA ALA A 12 -47.31 -7.82 14.14
C ALA A 12 -46.25 -6.72 14.20
N ALA A 13 -46.43 -5.67 15.05
CA ALA A 13 -45.47 -4.59 15.14
C ALA A 13 -44.20 -4.95 15.95
N ALA A 14 -44.28 -5.92 16.86
CA ALA A 14 -43.15 -6.37 17.67
C ALA A 14 -42.17 -7.30 16.87
N LEU A 15 -42.67 -8.03 15.90
CA LEU A 15 -41.84 -8.92 15.08
C LEU A 15 -41.05 -8.17 13.99
N VAL A 16 -41.56 -7.03 13.51
CA VAL A 16 -40.83 -6.20 12.52
C VAL A 16 -39.69 -5.45 13.21
N SER A 17 -39.84 -5.04 14.47
CA SER A 17 -38.79 -4.35 15.23
C SER A 17 -37.60 -5.28 15.59
N SER A 18 -37.87 -6.56 15.86
CA SER A 18 -36.80 -7.51 16.21
C SER A 18 -35.97 -7.96 15.00
N ALA A 19 -36.60 -8.04 13.81
CA ALA A 19 -35.89 -8.34 12.58
C ALA A 19 -34.96 -7.20 12.14
N SER A 20 -35.36 -5.93 12.32
CA SER A 20 -34.52 -4.76 11.99
C SER A 20 -33.37 -4.56 12.99
N LEU A 21 -33.51 -4.96 14.26
CA LEU A 21 -32.44 -4.93 15.24
C LEU A 21 -31.41 -6.06 15.05
N ALA A 22 -31.85 -7.24 14.60
CA ALA A 22 -30.96 -8.35 14.28
C ALA A 22 -30.15 -8.09 12.98
N GLN A 23 -30.72 -7.40 12.00
CA GLN A 23 -30.02 -6.98 10.79
C GLN A 23 -28.91 -5.95 11.09
N ASN A 24 -29.10 -5.08 12.10
CA ASN A 24 -28.14 -4.05 12.48
C ASN A 24 -26.90 -4.58 13.24
N ALA A 25 -26.97 -5.76 13.85
CA ALA A 25 -25.81 -6.35 14.56
C ALA A 25 -24.79 -6.97 13.61
N ASN A 26 -25.23 -7.47 12.44
CA ASN A 26 -24.36 -8.10 11.43
C ASN A 26 -23.62 -7.09 10.51
N ASP A 27 -23.91 -5.79 10.61
CA ASP A 27 -23.32 -4.76 9.75
C ASP A 27 -22.02 -4.15 10.32
N ARG A 28 -21.49 -4.67 11.42
CA ARG A 28 -20.23 -4.20 12.01
C ARG A 28 -19.13 -5.19 11.80
N VAL A 29 -17.95 -4.68 11.45
CA VAL A 29 -16.73 -5.45 11.20
C VAL A 29 -15.61 -4.91 12.07
N SER A 30 -14.83 -5.82 12.66
CA SER A 30 -13.52 -5.52 13.24
C SER A 30 -12.46 -5.66 12.16
N PHE A 31 -11.67 -4.62 11.98
CA PHE A 31 -10.52 -4.63 11.06
C PHE A 31 -9.22 -4.93 11.83
N GLU A 32 -9.27 -5.93 12.70
CA GLU A 32 -8.13 -6.37 13.51
C GLU A 32 -7.42 -7.54 12.84
N PRO A 33 -6.09 -7.49 12.68
CA PRO A 33 -5.36 -8.62 12.10
C PRO A 33 -5.38 -9.82 13.04
N PHE A 34 -5.54 -11.00 12.43
CA PHE A 34 -5.53 -12.27 13.14
C PHE A 34 -4.47 -13.20 12.57
N PHE A 35 -3.61 -13.74 13.45
CA PHE A 35 -2.56 -14.68 13.10
C PHE A 35 -2.54 -15.85 14.08
N GLU A 36 -2.21 -17.06 13.55
CA GLU A 36 -1.97 -18.28 14.31
C GLU A 36 -0.56 -18.79 13.99
N ALA A 37 0.17 -19.26 15.02
CA ALA A 37 1.49 -19.84 14.81
C ALA A 37 1.40 -21.08 13.90
N GLY A 38 2.33 -21.21 12.95
CA GLY A 38 2.31 -22.24 11.90
C GLY A 38 1.40 -21.92 10.71
N GLN A 39 0.68 -20.81 10.73
CA GLN A 39 -0.14 -20.38 9.60
C GLN A 39 0.72 -19.96 8.42
N SER A 40 0.40 -20.48 7.22
CA SER A 40 1.05 -20.10 5.98
C SER A 40 0.12 -19.21 5.14
N MET A 41 0.70 -18.26 4.42
CA MET A 41 -0.02 -17.37 3.50
C MET A 41 0.90 -16.91 2.38
N ARG A 42 0.32 -16.58 1.23
CA ARG A 42 1.05 -16.06 0.07
C ARG A 42 0.50 -14.72 -0.35
N TYR A 43 1.40 -13.77 -0.63
CA TYR A 43 1.06 -12.48 -1.19
C TYR A 43 1.87 -12.19 -2.44
N VAL A 44 1.23 -11.50 -3.38
CA VAL A 44 1.86 -10.90 -4.54
C VAL A 44 1.75 -9.39 -4.38
N LEU A 45 2.90 -8.73 -4.46
CA LEU A 45 3.04 -7.27 -4.46
C LEU A 45 3.38 -6.85 -5.88
N ASP A 46 2.57 -6.01 -6.50
CA ASP A 46 2.80 -5.48 -7.84
C ASP A 46 2.88 -3.96 -7.77
N LEU A 47 3.94 -3.39 -8.31
CA LEU A 47 4.16 -1.95 -8.47
C LEU A 47 4.33 -1.62 -9.96
N ASP A 48 3.51 -0.74 -10.49
CA ASP A 48 3.72 -0.05 -11.77
C ASP A 48 3.82 1.46 -11.48
N ALA A 49 4.96 2.06 -11.77
CA ALA A 49 5.20 3.47 -11.55
C ALA A 49 5.81 4.12 -12.80
N THR A 50 5.26 5.23 -13.21
CA THR A 50 5.78 6.06 -14.29
C THR A 50 6.02 7.49 -13.78
N ILE A 51 7.22 8.02 -14.01
CA ILE A 51 7.60 9.38 -13.66
C ILE A 51 8.07 10.08 -14.93
N LYS A 52 7.45 11.23 -15.25
CA LYS A 52 7.84 12.09 -16.36
C LYS A 52 8.20 13.44 -15.79
N GLN A 53 9.40 13.92 -16.10
CA GLN A 53 9.86 15.24 -15.72
C GLN A 53 10.04 16.11 -16.97
N LYS A 54 9.70 17.40 -16.85
CA LYS A 54 9.86 18.40 -17.90
C LYS A 54 10.50 19.64 -17.31
N GLU A 55 11.46 20.18 -18.02
CA GLU A 55 12.00 21.52 -17.79
C GLU A 55 11.43 22.48 -18.85
N GLY A 56 10.55 23.39 -18.43
CA GLY A 56 9.79 24.21 -19.36
C GLY A 56 8.98 23.36 -20.35
N GLU A 57 9.19 23.58 -21.66
CA GLU A 57 8.54 22.78 -22.72
C GLU A 57 9.32 21.52 -23.12
N GLN A 58 10.55 21.35 -22.62
CA GLN A 58 11.41 20.23 -22.98
C GLN A 58 11.19 19.05 -22.05
N ARG A 59 11.12 17.83 -22.62
CA ARG A 59 11.08 16.60 -21.83
C ARG A 59 12.49 16.29 -21.32
N ALA A 60 12.70 16.44 -20.01
CA ALA A 60 14.00 16.21 -19.40
C ALA A 60 14.25 14.71 -19.08
N PHE A 61 13.18 13.98 -18.64
CA PHE A 61 13.36 12.64 -18.10
C PHE A 61 12.06 11.82 -18.17
N ASN A 62 12.17 10.52 -18.42
CA ASN A 62 11.04 9.59 -18.35
C ASN A 62 11.54 8.26 -17.75
N GLN A 63 10.94 7.87 -16.65
CA GLN A 63 11.26 6.63 -15.95
C GLN A 63 10.00 5.78 -15.79
N ARG A 64 10.14 4.47 -15.98
CA ARG A 64 9.11 3.50 -15.65
C ARG A 64 9.72 2.35 -14.86
N VAL A 65 9.03 1.94 -13.82
CA VAL A 65 9.37 0.80 -12.98
C VAL A 65 8.16 -0.13 -12.96
N ASP A 66 8.40 -1.40 -13.19
CA ASP A 66 7.41 -2.46 -13.15
C ASP A 66 8.00 -3.59 -12.30
N GLN A 67 7.40 -3.88 -11.16
CA GLN A 67 7.94 -4.84 -10.20
C GLN A 67 6.84 -5.74 -9.65
N THR A 68 7.11 -7.03 -9.64
CA THR A 68 6.27 -8.03 -8.97
C THR A 68 7.12 -8.86 -8.03
N ILE A 69 6.72 -8.94 -6.76
CA ILE A 69 7.35 -9.80 -5.75
C ILE A 69 6.30 -10.77 -5.22
N THR A 70 6.60 -12.05 -5.27
CA THR A 70 5.77 -13.09 -4.65
C THR A 70 6.45 -13.59 -3.38
N LEU A 71 5.74 -13.47 -2.25
CA LEU A 71 6.20 -13.81 -0.92
C LEU A 71 5.36 -14.94 -0.34
N ASP A 72 6.03 -16.01 0.11
CA ASP A 72 5.46 -17.02 1.00
C ASP A 72 5.80 -16.65 2.44
N PHE A 73 4.80 -16.62 3.29
CA PHE A 73 4.89 -16.27 4.70
C PHE A 73 4.57 -17.48 5.56
N GLU A 74 5.32 -17.62 6.65
CA GLU A 74 5.05 -18.56 7.73
C GLU A 74 5.05 -17.80 9.06
N VAL A 75 3.94 -17.87 9.79
CA VAL A 75 3.83 -17.26 11.13
C VAL A 75 4.61 -18.12 12.12
N VAL A 76 5.76 -17.64 12.56
CA VAL A 76 6.66 -18.38 13.46
C VAL A 76 6.20 -18.29 14.91
N ALA A 77 5.75 -17.11 15.32
CA ALA A 77 5.30 -16.86 16.69
C ALA A 77 4.19 -15.80 16.73
N VAL A 78 3.33 -15.91 17.72
CA VAL A 78 2.32 -14.91 18.06
C VAL A 78 2.45 -14.62 19.56
N ASP A 79 2.48 -13.34 19.91
CA ASP A 79 2.51 -12.85 21.29
C ASP A 79 1.45 -11.77 21.52
N ASP A 80 1.41 -11.19 22.72
CA ASP A 80 0.46 -10.12 23.09
C ASP A 80 0.65 -8.86 22.24
N ARG A 81 1.82 -8.65 21.65
CA ARG A 81 2.17 -7.48 20.85
C ARG A 81 1.89 -7.69 19.37
N GLY A 82 1.79 -8.95 18.89
CA GLY A 82 1.52 -9.22 17.49
C GLY A 82 2.07 -10.54 16.98
N ALA A 83 2.64 -10.56 15.77
CA ALA A 83 3.15 -11.75 15.13
C ALA A 83 4.56 -11.56 14.57
N VAL A 84 5.36 -12.62 14.62
CA VAL A 84 6.64 -12.74 13.91
C VAL A 84 6.43 -13.71 12.75
N ILE A 85 6.82 -13.29 11.56
CA ILE A 85 6.57 -14.00 10.31
C ILE A 85 7.90 -14.10 9.57
N ASP A 86 8.27 -15.32 9.18
CA ASP A 86 9.34 -15.54 8.22
C ASP A 86 8.76 -15.46 6.81
N ALA A 87 9.41 -14.71 5.93
CA ALA A 87 8.99 -14.54 4.57
C ALA A 87 10.06 -15.04 3.59
N LYS A 88 9.61 -15.79 2.59
CA LYS A 88 10.46 -16.30 1.51
C LYS A 88 10.00 -15.72 0.19
N ILE A 89 10.91 -15.12 -0.54
CA ILE A 89 10.65 -14.70 -1.92
C ILE A 89 10.65 -15.96 -2.80
N ILE A 90 9.57 -16.17 -3.54
CA ILE A 90 9.39 -17.33 -4.43
C ILE A 90 9.20 -16.95 -5.90
N GLY A 91 9.02 -15.66 -6.16
CA GLY A 91 8.94 -15.12 -7.51
C GLY A 91 9.29 -13.64 -7.51
N LEU A 92 9.96 -13.21 -8.55
CA LEU A 92 10.43 -11.84 -8.72
C LEU A 92 10.40 -11.46 -10.21
N ASN A 93 9.80 -10.34 -10.52
CA ASN A 93 9.91 -9.67 -11.80
C ASN A 93 10.31 -8.21 -11.54
N LEU A 94 11.40 -7.77 -12.13
CA LEU A 94 11.92 -6.41 -12.03
C LEU A 94 12.05 -5.85 -13.43
N GLY A 95 11.24 -4.86 -13.76
CA GLY A 95 11.30 -4.10 -15.00
C GLY A 95 11.72 -2.66 -14.74
N ALA A 96 12.63 -2.14 -15.55
CA ALA A 96 13.03 -0.74 -15.51
C ALA A 96 13.26 -0.20 -16.92
N MET A 97 12.82 1.03 -17.16
CA MET A 97 13.08 1.72 -18.41
C MET A 97 14.44 2.41 -18.35
N TRP A 98 15.22 2.22 -19.43
CA TRP A 98 16.50 2.86 -19.63
C TRP A 98 16.54 3.52 -21.00
N GLY A 99 16.57 4.83 -21.06
CA GLY A 99 16.28 5.56 -22.27
C GLY A 99 14.87 5.25 -22.76
N ASP A 100 14.76 4.78 -24.00
CA ASP A 100 13.47 4.39 -24.60
C ASP A 100 13.23 2.85 -24.59
N ARG A 101 14.03 2.10 -23.84
CA ARG A 101 13.95 0.64 -23.78
C ARG A 101 13.59 0.16 -22.39
N MET A 102 12.71 -0.83 -22.33
CA MET A 102 12.39 -1.56 -21.12
C MET A 102 13.31 -2.76 -20.99
N TYR A 103 13.90 -2.95 -19.81
CA TYR A 103 14.71 -4.10 -19.43
C TYR A 103 14.00 -4.81 -18.28
N ALA A 104 14.10 -6.14 -18.25
CA ALA A 104 13.45 -6.93 -17.21
C ALA A 104 14.37 -8.07 -16.73
N TYR A 105 14.25 -8.37 -15.45
CA TYR A 105 14.77 -9.58 -14.80
C TYR A 105 13.58 -10.36 -14.24
N GLU A 106 13.53 -11.66 -14.53
CA GLU A 106 12.47 -12.55 -14.03
C GLU A 106 13.09 -13.75 -13.32
N TRP A 107 12.53 -14.12 -12.18
CA TRP A 107 12.90 -15.32 -11.44
C TRP A 107 11.64 -15.97 -10.82
N PRO A 108 11.48 -17.30 -10.92
CA PRO A 108 12.28 -18.22 -11.73
C PRO A 108 12.16 -17.91 -13.21
N ARG A 109 13.27 -18.01 -13.94
CA ARG A 109 13.29 -17.76 -15.39
C ARG A 109 12.49 -18.82 -16.13
N LEU A 110 11.59 -18.40 -17.00
CA LEU A 110 10.80 -19.28 -17.86
C LEU A 110 11.52 -19.63 -19.18
N THR A 111 12.58 -18.89 -19.55
CA THR A 111 13.32 -19.06 -20.80
C THR A 111 14.81 -19.17 -20.58
N THR A 112 15.49 -19.94 -21.45
CA THR A 112 16.93 -20.17 -21.43
C THR A 112 17.73 -19.20 -22.31
N ASP A 113 17.11 -18.21 -22.93
CA ASP A 113 17.79 -17.24 -23.75
C ASP A 113 18.71 -16.36 -22.88
N VAL A 114 20.01 -16.43 -23.18
CA VAL A 114 21.01 -15.60 -22.48
C VAL A 114 20.84 -14.17 -22.99
N PRO A 115 20.40 -13.22 -22.14
CA PRO A 115 20.22 -11.85 -22.54
C PRO A 115 21.58 -11.23 -22.88
N LEU A 116 21.60 -10.31 -23.86
CA LEU A 116 22.74 -9.45 -24.10
C LEU A 116 23.16 -8.80 -22.77
N ARG A 117 24.44 -8.92 -22.39
CA ARG A 117 24.99 -8.33 -21.15
C ARG A 117 25.16 -6.81 -21.31
N LEU A 118 24.03 -6.10 -21.35
CA LEU A 118 24.00 -4.65 -21.30
C LEU A 118 24.03 -4.20 -19.81
N PRO A 119 24.68 -3.06 -19.48
CA PRO A 119 24.80 -2.59 -18.10
C PRO A 119 23.48 -2.60 -17.30
N PRO A 120 22.33 -2.15 -17.83
CA PRO A 120 21.06 -2.20 -17.11
C PRO A 120 20.61 -3.61 -16.73
N ILE A 121 20.84 -4.60 -17.63
CA ILE A 121 20.49 -6.00 -17.36
C ILE A 121 21.36 -6.57 -16.26
N VAL A 122 22.67 -6.29 -16.27
CA VAL A 122 23.60 -6.77 -15.23
C VAL A 122 23.21 -6.23 -13.85
N ILE A 123 22.74 -4.99 -13.77
CA ILE A 123 22.30 -4.39 -12.51
C ILE A 123 20.99 -5.05 -12.04
N LEU A 124 19.99 -5.21 -12.91
CA LEU A 124 18.76 -5.92 -12.58
C LEU A 124 19.02 -7.38 -12.17
N GLU A 125 19.99 -8.06 -12.79
CA GLU A 125 20.40 -9.41 -12.38
C GLU A 125 20.98 -9.42 -10.96
N LYS A 126 21.91 -8.52 -10.64
CA LYS A 126 22.49 -8.41 -9.29
C LYS A 126 21.42 -8.10 -8.25
N MET A 127 20.52 -7.14 -8.52
CA MET A 127 19.39 -6.82 -7.66
C MET A 127 18.51 -8.05 -7.45
N GLY A 128 18.18 -8.75 -8.54
CA GLY A 128 17.34 -9.95 -8.49
C GLY A 128 17.99 -11.08 -7.70
N GLU A 129 19.30 -11.28 -7.83
CA GLU A 129 20.04 -12.28 -7.05
C GLU A 129 20.07 -11.93 -5.57
N ALA A 130 20.41 -10.69 -5.22
CA ALA A 130 20.40 -10.22 -3.85
C ALA A 130 19.00 -10.35 -3.22
N THR A 131 17.96 -9.98 -3.97
CA THR A 131 16.57 -10.08 -3.51
C THR A 131 16.14 -11.55 -3.30
N ARG A 132 16.48 -12.44 -4.23
CA ARG A 132 16.14 -13.87 -4.14
C ARG A 132 16.71 -14.53 -2.90
N ASP A 133 17.94 -14.15 -2.54
CA ASP A 133 18.70 -14.78 -1.45
C ASP A 133 18.44 -14.06 -0.11
N ALA A 134 17.63 -12.99 -0.10
CA ALA A 134 17.27 -12.25 1.10
C ALA A 134 16.47 -13.11 2.09
N ARG A 135 16.84 -13.01 3.36
CA ARG A 135 16.10 -13.64 4.48
C ARG A 135 15.18 -12.58 5.10
N VAL A 136 13.98 -12.54 4.58
CA VAL A 136 13.01 -11.51 4.98
C VAL A 136 12.31 -11.93 6.26
N LYS A 137 12.33 -11.03 7.25
CA LYS A 137 11.53 -11.16 8.48
C LYS A 137 10.54 -10.02 8.55
N VAL A 138 9.33 -10.35 8.97
CA VAL A 138 8.24 -9.40 9.13
C VAL A 138 7.73 -9.47 10.56
N ARG A 139 7.75 -8.34 11.25
CA ARG A 139 7.10 -8.16 12.54
C ARG A 139 5.81 -7.38 12.32
N VAL A 140 4.70 -7.93 12.75
CA VAL A 140 3.39 -7.26 12.74
C VAL A 140 3.04 -6.90 14.17
N ASP A 141 3.11 -5.62 14.53
CA ASP A 141 2.70 -5.12 15.84
C ASP A 141 1.25 -4.70 15.80
N ARG A 142 0.45 -5.17 16.77
CA ARG A 142 -0.96 -4.82 16.91
C ARG A 142 -1.12 -3.35 17.30
N SER A 143 -2.30 -2.82 17.06
CA SER A 143 -2.70 -1.54 17.62
C SER A 143 -2.82 -1.64 19.16
N VAL A 144 -2.10 -0.80 19.88
CA VAL A 144 -2.10 -0.77 21.35
C VAL A 144 -2.26 0.67 21.81
N ASP A 145 -3.14 0.90 22.78
CA ASP A 145 -3.35 2.21 23.45
C ASP A 145 -3.62 3.40 22.53
N GLY A 146 -4.23 3.13 21.36
CA GLY A 146 -4.58 4.16 20.37
C GLY A 146 -3.49 4.42 19.33
N GLU A 147 -2.31 3.80 19.46
CA GLU A 147 -1.33 3.80 18.37
C GLU A 147 -1.74 2.82 17.27
N PRO A 148 -1.59 3.20 15.98
CA PRO A 148 -1.91 2.31 14.89
C PRO A 148 -0.97 1.10 14.87
N GLY A 149 -1.49 -0.05 14.48
CA GLY A 149 -0.67 -1.21 14.20
C GLY A 149 0.30 -0.93 13.04
N ARG A 150 1.45 -1.55 13.08
CA ARG A 150 2.49 -1.37 12.06
C ARG A 150 3.15 -2.68 11.66
N VAL A 151 3.76 -2.65 10.49
CA VAL A 151 4.62 -3.72 9.99
C VAL A 151 6.06 -3.22 9.96
N VAL A 152 6.98 -4.05 10.43
CA VAL A 152 8.43 -3.81 10.32
C VAL A 152 9.01 -4.96 9.51
N VAL A 153 9.75 -4.63 8.47
CA VAL A 153 10.42 -5.60 7.59
C VAL A 153 11.92 -5.43 7.74
N SER A 154 12.64 -6.53 7.68
CA SER A 154 14.10 -6.56 7.62
C SER A 154 14.56 -7.67 6.67
N GLY A 155 15.79 -7.56 6.15
CA GLY A 155 16.40 -8.53 5.25
C GLY A 155 16.57 -8.05 3.80
N PHE A 156 16.26 -6.77 3.52
CA PHE A 156 16.53 -6.14 2.22
C PHE A 156 17.70 -5.13 2.29
N GLU A 157 18.41 -5.05 3.41
CA GLU A 157 19.51 -4.10 3.62
C GLU A 157 20.63 -4.31 2.61
N ASP A 158 20.98 -5.56 2.34
CA ASP A 158 22.08 -5.93 1.44
C ASP A 158 21.81 -5.54 -0.03
N ILE A 159 20.55 -5.31 -0.41
CA ILE A 159 20.21 -4.88 -1.77
C ILE A 159 20.69 -3.46 -2.01
N ALA A 160 20.50 -2.56 -1.05
CA ALA A 160 20.98 -1.19 -1.13
C ALA A 160 22.51 -1.16 -1.23
N GLU A 161 23.23 -1.96 -0.41
CA GLU A 161 24.69 -2.09 -0.45
C GLU A 161 25.18 -2.61 -1.82
N THR A 162 24.46 -3.56 -2.44
CA THR A 162 24.80 -4.08 -3.76
C THR A 162 24.77 -3.00 -4.84
N LEU A 163 24.01 -1.94 -4.62
CA LEU A 163 23.84 -0.81 -5.57
C LEU A 163 24.75 0.38 -5.25
N GLU A 164 25.43 0.40 -4.10
CA GLU A 164 26.39 1.45 -3.78
C GLU A 164 27.51 1.54 -4.82
N GLY A 165 27.76 2.75 -5.31
CA GLY A 165 28.78 3.01 -6.34
C GLY A 165 28.33 2.76 -7.78
N GLN A 166 27.08 2.44 -8.03
CA GLN A 166 26.50 2.42 -9.36
C GLN A 166 25.91 3.80 -9.68
N ASP A 167 26.65 4.69 -10.35
CA ASP A 167 26.25 6.07 -10.72
C ASP A 167 24.97 6.16 -11.60
N VAL A 168 24.29 5.07 -11.82
CA VAL A 168 23.36 4.91 -12.93
C VAL A 168 21.93 4.60 -12.51
N PHE A 169 21.71 4.27 -11.21
CA PHE A 169 20.38 3.98 -10.72
C PHE A 169 19.96 5.01 -9.68
N ASP A 170 18.98 5.82 -10.04
CA ASP A 170 18.19 6.57 -9.08
C ASP A 170 17.48 5.59 -8.13
N MET A 171 17.44 5.94 -6.84
CA MET A 171 16.77 5.16 -5.77
C MET A 171 15.32 4.76 -6.13
N THR A 172 14.70 5.47 -7.08
CA THR A 172 13.36 5.18 -7.61
C THR A 172 13.27 3.78 -8.24
N VAL A 173 14.37 3.22 -8.76
CA VAL A 173 14.39 1.87 -9.35
C VAL A 173 14.30 0.79 -8.27
N LEU A 174 14.68 1.09 -7.02
CA LEU A 174 14.50 0.15 -5.93
C LEU A 174 13.02 -0.20 -5.71
N GLY A 175 12.12 0.78 -5.92
CA GLY A 175 10.67 0.53 -5.81
C GLY A 175 10.30 -0.27 -4.56
N LEU A 176 9.80 -1.50 -4.75
CA LEU A 176 9.45 -2.43 -3.66
C LEU A 176 10.67 -3.11 -2.99
N LEU A 177 11.90 -2.88 -3.44
CA LEU A 177 13.08 -3.59 -2.93
C LEU A 177 13.73 -2.91 -1.71
N ALA A 178 12.99 -2.10 -0.98
CA ALA A 178 13.44 -1.54 0.28
C ALA A 178 12.51 -1.97 1.42
N ASN A 179 13.09 -2.14 2.62
CA ASN A 179 12.32 -2.60 3.79
C ASN A 179 11.08 -1.74 4.05
N GLU A 180 11.21 -0.42 3.94
CA GLU A 180 10.13 0.53 4.20
C GLU A 180 8.99 0.36 3.19
N GLN A 181 9.27 0.23 1.90
CA GLN A 181 8.25 0.10 0.87
C GLN A 181 7.48 -1.21 0.99
N ILE A 182 8.17 -2.31 1.30
CA ILE A 182 7.48 -3.59 1.58
C ILE A 182 6.69 -3.49 2.89
N ALA A 183 7.24 -2.86 3.93
CA ALA A 183 6.54 -2.66 5.19
C ALA A 183 5.25 -1.87 5.00
N ASP A 184 5.27 -0.79 4.20
CA ASP A 184 4.10 0.02 3.89
C ASP A 184 3.06 -0.77 3.09
N ALA A 185 3.49 -1.52 2.07
CA ALA A 185 2.62 -2.38 1.28
C ALA A 185 1.93 -3.45 2.15
N LEU A 186 2.69 -4.11 3.03
CA LEU A 186 2.18 -5.13 3.95
C LEU A 186 1.35 -4.52 5.09
N THR A 187 1.68 -3.33 5.57
CA THR A 187 0.83 -2.61 6.54
C THR A 187 -0.57 -2.46 5.98
N GLY A 188 -0.70 -2.06 4.71
CA GLY A 188 -1.99 -1.97 4.06
C GLY A 188 -2.69 -3.30 3.78
N ALA A 189 -1.99 -4.44 3.80
CA ALA A 189 -2.57 -5.78 3.69
C ALA A 189 -3.04 -6.32 5.05
N PHE A 190 -2.36 -5.97 6.14
CA PHE A 190 -2.66 -6.45 7.48
C PHE A 190 -3.47 -5.47 8.32
N PHE A 191 -3.60 -4.22 7.91
CA PHE A 191 -4.37 -3.20 8.63
C PHE A 191 -5.21 -2.37 7.66
N VAL A 192 -6.38 -1.94 8.14
CA VAL A 192 -7.14 -0.84 7.53
C VAL A 192 -6.85 0.41 8.36
N GLU A 193 -6.22 1.38 7.75
CA GLU A 193 -5.75 2.59 8.43
C GLU A 193 -6.85 3.30 9.21
N GLY A 194 -6.60 3.60 10.48
CA GLY A 194 -7.54 4.27 11.39
C GLY A 194 -8.75 3.43 11.83
N ALA A 195 -8.87 2.18 11.37
CA ALA A 195 -9.97 1.27 11.70
C ALA A 195 -9.58 0.18 12.71
N SER A 196 -8.28 -0.11 12.90
CA SER A 196 -7.80 -1.15 13.82
C SER A 196 -8.29 -0.90 15.25
N GLY A 197 -8.66 -1.98 15.94
CA GLY A 197 -9.22 -1.93 17.29
C GLY A 197 -10.65 -1.37 17.39
N LYS A 198 -11.31 -1.09 16.27
CA LYS A 198 -12.65 -0.51 16.24
C LYS A 198 -13.65 -1.42 15.54
N GLN A 199 -14.89 -1.42 16.05
CA GLN A 199 -16.05 -2.02 15.38
C GLN A 199 -16.67 -0.98 14.42
N ILE A 200 -16.39 -1.09 13.13
CA ILE A 200 -16.88 -0.15 12.11
C ILE A 200 -18.18 -0.67 11.51
N ARG A 201 -19.17 0.21 11.41
CA ARG A 201 -20.44 -0.10 10.76
C ARG A 201 -20.35 0.12 9.25
N LYS A 202 -21.01 -0.71 8.47
CA LYS A 202 -21.20 -0.49 7.02
C LYS A 202 -21.82 0.89 6.76
N GLY A 203 -21.26 1.61 5.79
CA GLY A 203 -21.62 2.99 5.47
C GLY A 203 -20.93 4.05 6.35
N ALA A 204 -20.22 3.67 7.41
CA ALA A 204 -19.47 4.61 8.21
C ALA A 204 -18.21 5.08 7.47
N GLY A 205 -17.90 6.37 7.67
CA GLY A 205 -16.66 6.98 7.19
C GLY A 205 -15.79 7.43 8.35
N TRP A 206 -14.47 7.53 8.10
CA TRP A 206 -13.47 8.11 9.00
C TRP A 206 -12.36 8.77 8.19
N GLN A 207 -11.45 9.44 8.87
CA GLN A 207 -10.31 10.10 8.26
C GLN A 207 -9.01 9.67 8.94
N THR A 208 -7.94 9.63 8.15
CA THR A 208 -6.56 9.49 8.62
C THR A 208 -5.72 10.60 8.02
N GLU A 209 -4.68 10.98 8.72
CA GLU A 209 -3.72 12.00 8.28
C GLU A 209 -2.32 11.40 8.35
N ASP A 210 -1.53 11.69 7.33
CA ASP A 210 -0.12 11.33 7.24
C ASP A 210 0.69 12.52 6.76
N ARG A 211 2.00 12.50 7.01
CA ARG A 211 2.88 13.59 6.64
C ARG A 211 4.21 13.09 6.11
N VAL A 212 4.52 13.49 4.89
CA VAL A 212 5.79 13.20 4.22
C VAL A 212 6.66 14.45 4.23
N ASN A 213 7.89 14.31 4.75
CA ASN A 213 8.86 15.40 4.74
C ASN A 213 9.53 15.51 3.36
N LEU A 214 9.43 16.68 2.73
CA LEU A 214 10.05 17.00 1.44
C LEU A 214 11.36 17.78 1.60
N GLY A 215 11.95 17.73 2.77
CA GLY A 215 13.19 18.44 3.10
C GLY A 215 13.03 19.96 2.99
N PRO A 216 13.95 20.67 2.31
CA PRO A 216 13.89 22.12 2.16
C PRO A 216 12.63 22.62 1.43
N ALA A 217 11.97 21.78 0.64
CA ALA A 217 10.76 22.13 -0.08
C ALA A 217 9.50 22.13 0.82
N GLY A 218 9.61 21.64 2.06
CA GLY A 218 8.52 21.63 3.03
C GLY A 218 8.04 20.25 3.42
N ALA A 219 6.72 20.09 3.53
CA ALA A 219 6.08 18.82 3.84
C ALA A 219 4.82 18.65 2.99
N MET A 220 4.51 17.41 2.69
CA MET A 220 3.25 17.01 2.07
C MET A 220 2.37 16.37 3.14
N ASP A 221 1.25 17.03 3.45
CA ASP A 221 0.22 16.52 4.34
C ASP A 221 -0.80 15.74 3.50
N ILE A 222 -1.10 14.50 3.88
CA ILE A 222 -2.01 13.60 3.16
C ILE A 222 -3.17 13.27 4.08
N ALA A 223 -4.38 13.75 3.73
CA ALA A 223 -5.61 13.40 4.41
C ALA A 223 -6.35 12.35 3.59
N THR A 224 -6.61 11.16 4.17
CA THR A 224 -7.37 10.10 3.51
C THR A 224 -8.77 9.98 4.12
N SER A 225 -9.79 10.17 3.28
CA SER A 225 -11.17 9.91 3.65
C SER A 225 -11.53 8.47 3.32
N TRP A 226 -11.90 7.71 4.33
CA TRP A 226 -12.24 6.30 4.24
C TRP A 226 -13.75 6.07 4.35
N VAL A 227 -14.25 5.01 3.70
CA VAL A 227 -15.63 4.54 3.83
C VAL A 227 -15.70 3.01 3.80
N PHE A 228 -16.43 2.40 4.73
CA PHE A 228 -16.79 0.99 4.66
C PHE A 228 -17.98 0.83 3.72
N ALA A 229 -17.72 0.48 2.47
CA ALA A 229 -18.70 0.52 1.37
C ALA A 229 -19.67 -0.68 1.37
N SER A 230 -19.15 -1.90 1.50
CA SER A 230 -19.99 -3.13 1.46
C SER A 230 -19.41 -4.27 2.30
N LEU A 231 -20.28 -5.21 2.68
CA LEU A 231 -19.94 -6.50 3.27
C LEU A 231 -20.67 -7.58 2.49
N GLU A 232 -19.94 -8.44 1.81
CA GLU A 232 -20.48 -9.50 0.96
C GLU A 232 -19.68 -10.78 1.17
N GLN A 233 -20.36 -11.86 1.52
CA GLN A 233 -19.72 -13.20 1.70
C GLN A 233 -18.48 -13.21 2.61
N GLY A 234 -18.52 -12.46 3.72
CA GLY A 234 -17.39 -12.35 4.64
C GLY A 234 -16.26 -11.42 4.19
N VAL A 235 -16.42 -10.73 3.05
CA VAL A 235 -15.45 -9.75 2.55
C VAL A 235 -16.02 -8.34 2.68
N ALA A 236 -15.34 -7.51 3.49
CA ALA A 236 -15.63 -6.10 3.64
C ALA A 236 -14.85 -5.29 2.59
N THR A 237 -15.55 -4.46 1.82
CA THR A 237 -14.91 -3.52 0.89
C THR A 237 -14.79 -2.16 1.55
N VAL A 238 -13.56 -1.67 1.69
CA VAL A 238 -13.23 -0.35 2.21
C VAL A 238 -12.60 0.48 1.11
N ARG A 239 -13.03 1.75 0.97
CA ARG A 239 -12.48 2.67 -0.02
C ARG A 239 -11.89 3.88 0.67
N GLY A 240 -10.69 4.25 0.23
CA GLY A 240 -9.98 5.45 0.65
C GLY A 240 -9.82 6.43 -0.50
N THR A 241 -9.95 7.72 -0.20
CA THR A 241 -9.68 8.80 -1.15
C THR A 241 -8.64 9.73 -0.53
N PRO A 242 -7.34 9.52 -0.83
CA PRO A 242 -6.27 10.39 -0.38
C PRO A 242 -6.35 11.76 -1.03
N ARG A 243 -6.01 12.81 -0.25
CA ARG A 243 -5.82 14.17 -0.73
C ARG A 243 -4.55 14.73 -0.13
N ALA A 244 -3.60 15.10 -0.97
CA ALA A 244 -2.35 15.71 -0.57
C ALA A 244 -2.41 17.24 -0.69
N THR A 245 -1.69 17.90 0.21
CA THR A 245 -1.40 19.33 0.14
C THR A 245 0.06 19.55 0.48
N ILE A 246 0.76 20.45 -0.23
CA ILE A 246 2.16 20.75 0.07
C ILE A 246 2.21 22.07 0.83
N ALA A 247 2.72 21.99 2.07
CA ALA A 247 2.92 23.13 2.93
C ALA A 247 4.39 23.57 2.90
N ARG A 248 4.63 24.82 2.53
CA ARG A 248 5.96 25.44 2.61
C ARG A 248 6.28 25.83 4.06
N PRO A 249 7.52 25.63 4.56
CA PRO A 249 7.89 26.12 5.88
C PRO A 249 7.71 27.63 5.98
N ALA A 250 7.13 28.11 7.08
CA ALA A 250 6.88 29.54 7.30
C ALA A 250 8.17 30.37 7.33
N SER A 251 9.31 29.75 7.65
CA SER A 251 10.65 30.37 7.73
C SER A 251 11.48 30.15 6.46
N ALA A 252 10.91 29.61 5.37
CA ALA A 252 11.70 29.33 4.19
C ALA A 252 12.18 30.60 3.50
N ASP A 253 13.46 30.66 3.21
CA ASP A 253 14.07 31.68 2.34
C ASP A 253 13.33 31.64 0.98
N PRO A 254 12.98 32.81 0.38
CA PRO A 254 12.41 32.86 -0.96
C PRO A 254 13.24 32.14 -2.04
N ALA A 255 14.56 32.02 -1.84
CA ALA A 255 15.48 31.28 -2.72
C ALA A 255 15.51 29.78 -2.46
N SER A 256 14.92 29.29 -1.37
CA SER A 256 14.88 27.87 -1.06
C SER A 256 14.01 27.09 -2.06
N PRO A 257 14.33 25.81 -2.32
CA PRO A 257 13.50 24.93 -3.10
C PRO A 257 12.04 24.95 -2.62
N SER A 258 11.11 24.92 -3.54
CA SER A 258 9.69 24.83 -3.23
C SER A 258 9.01 23.85 -4.14
N ALA A 259 7.93 23.23 -3.64
CA ALA A 259 7.07 22.33 -4.39
C ALA A 259 5.62 22.82 -4.29
N ARG A 260 4.84 22.58 -5.34
CA ARG A 260 3.40 22.76 -5.33
C ARG A 260 2.73 21.62 -6.09
N LEU A 261 1.59 21.19 -5.59
CA LEU A 261 0.74 20.23 -6.25
C LEU A 261 -0.18 20.94 -7.23
N GLU A 262 -0.18 20.53 -8.51
CA GLU A 262 -1.06 21.11 -9.55
C GLU A 262 -2.28 20.24 -9.81
N ALA A 263 -2.11 18.93 -9.82
CA ALA A 263 -3.17 17.96 -10.02
C ALA A 263 -2.96 16.73 -9.18
N GLN A 264 -4.06 16.13 -8.76
CA GLN A 264 -4.05 14.85 -8.04
C GLN A 264 -5.33 14.07 -8.31
N GLU A 265 -5.17 12.78 -8.61
CA GLU A 265 -6.22 11.79 -8.55
C GLU A 265 -5.67 10.58 -7.78
N SER A 266 -6.35 10.17 -6.72
CA SER A 266 -5.87 9.07 -5.87
C SER A 266 -7.04 8.27 -5.34
N SER A 267 -6.86 6.95 -5.28
CA SER A 267 -7.86 6.03 -4.73
C SER A 267 -7.20 4.81 -4.10
N ILE A 268 -7.82 4.30 -3.05
CA ILE A 268 -7.45 3.05 -2.40
C ILE A 268 -8.69 2.18 -2.31
N GLU A 269 -8.58 0.90 -2.66
CA GLU A 269 -9.61 -0.11 -2.40
C GLU A 269 -9.00 -1.26 -1.63
N VAL A 270 -9.61 -1.64 -0.52
CA VAL A 270 -9.22 -2.79 0.32
C VAL A 270 -10.39 -3.78 0.34
N LYS A 271 -10.12 -5.02 0.01
CA LYS A 271 -11.02 -6.16 0.23
C LYS A 271 -10.54 -6.93 1.43
N TRP A 272 -11.16 -6.69 2.56
CA TRP A 272 -10.81 -7.28 3.84
C TRP A 272 -11.59 -8.55 4.10
N ASN A 273 -10.90 -9.66 4.27
CA ASN A 273 -11.50 -10.92 4.67
C ASN A 273 -11.69 -10.92 6.18
N VAL A 274 -12.94 -10.91 6.62
CA VAL A 274 -13.31 -10.77 8.03
C VAL A 274 -12.90 -12.01 8.83
N ASP A 275 -13.04 -13.21 8.24
CA ASP A 275 -12.74 -14.47 8.92
C ASP A 275 -11.22 -14.66 9.09
N LEU A 276 -10.43 -14.13 8.16
CA LEU A 276 -8.98 -14.23 8.18
C LEU A 276 -8.31 -13.04 8.88
N GLY A 277 -9.05 -11.96 9.17
CA GLY A 277 -8.49 -10.75 9.79
C GLY A 277 -7.38 -10.10 8.95
N ARG A 278 -7.54 -10.04 7.62
CA ARG A 278 -6.54 -9.43 6.70
C ARG A 278 -7.12 -9.20 5.33
N ALA A 279 -6.46 -8.38 4.52
CA ALA A 279 -6.91 -8.12 3.17
C ALA A 279 -6.68 -9.32 2.23
N ASP A 280 -7.68 -9.67 1.45
CA ASP A 280 -7.54 -10.50 0.25
C ASP A 280 -6.87 -9.70 -0.87
N SER A 281 -7.16 -8.39 -0.95
CA SER A 281 -6.46 -7.49 -1.84
C SER A 281 -6.50 -6.04 -1.35
N ARG A 282 -5.44 -5.30 -1.66
CA ARG A 282 -5.38 -3.83 -1.59
C ARG A 282 -4.86 -3.30 -2.91
N VAL A 283 -5.52 -2.30 -3.46
CA VAL A 283 -5.06 -1.59 -4.66
C VAL A 283 -5.04 -0.10 -4.33
N SER A 284 -3.88 0.51 -4.50
CA SER A 284 -3.67 1.96 -4.38
C SER A 284 -3.29 2.51 -5.74
N LYS A 285 -3.99 3.53 -6.20
CA LYS A 285 -3.69 4.25 -7.44
C LYS A 285 -3.48 5.71 -7.12
N GLN A 286 -2.45 6.29 -7.71
CA GLN A 286 -2.11 7.69 -7.54
C GLN A 286 -1.62 8.26 -8.87
N ALA A 287 -2.23 9.34 -9.30
CA ALA A 287 -1.74 10.20 -10.36
C ALA A 287 -1.53 11.60 -9.80
N MET A 288 -0.35 12.14 -9.94
CA MET A 288 0.06 13.43 -9.35
C MET A 288 0.86 14.25 -10.34
N THR A 289 0.59 15.57 -10.38
CA THR A 289 1.47 16.54 -11.04
C THR A 289 2.00 17.50 -10.02
N THR A 290 3.31 17.53 -9.84
CA THR A 290 4.02 18.40 -8.90
C THR A 290 4.95 19.33 -9.67
N VAL A 291 4.94 20.61 -9.32
CA VAL A 291 5.90 21.59 -9.84
C VAL A 291 6.90 21.96 -8.78
N TRP A 292 8.16 21.74 -9.10
CA TRP A 292 9.32 22.05 -8.26
C TRP A 292 10.00 23.33 -8.76
N THR A 293 10.32 24.24 -7.86
CA THR A 293 11.09 25.44 -8.17
C THR A 293 12.41 25.37 -7.41
N LEU A 294 13.52 25.37 -8.14
CA LEU A 294 14.90 25.25 -7.64
C LEU A 294 15.68 26.47 -8.12
N GLY A 295 15.58 27.60 -7.41
CA GLY A 295 16.12 28.89 -7.87
C GLY A 295 15.46 29.32 -9.19
N PRO A 296 16.21 29.53 -10.30
CA PRO A 296 15.65 29.91 -11.59
C PRO A 296 15.02 28.75 -12.37
N LEU A 297 15.25 27.50 -11.91
CA LEU A 297 14.79 26.29 -12.58
C LEU A 297 13.38 25.92 -12.11
N THR A 298 12.50 25.60 -13.05
CA THR A 298 11.18 25.06 -12.78
C THR A 298 11.05 23.71 -13.47
N LEU A 299 10.76 22.66 -12.67
CA LEU A 299 10.54 21.30 -13.14
C LEU A 299 9.09 20.90 -12.88
N SER A 300 8.41 20.40 -13.90
CA SER A 300 7.11 19.72 -13.73
C SER A 300 7.34 18.23 -13.73
N GLN A 301 6.78 17.54 -12.71
CA GLN A 301 6.84 16.10 -12.56
C GLN A 301 5.43 15.51 -12.57
N GLU A 302 5.16 14.68 -13.56
CA GLU A 302 3.96 13.85 -13.64
C GLU A 302 4.34 12.46 -13.11
N GLN A 303 3.59 11.95 -12.14
CA GLN A 303 3.79 10.62 -11.55
C GLN A 303 2.49 9.85 -11.56
N ASP A 304 2.50 8.67 -12.16
CA ASP A 304 1.43 7.67 -12.11
C ASP A 304 1.96 6.44 -11.39
N THR A 305 1.27 6.00 -10.34
CA THR A 305 1.66 4.84 -9.55
C THR A 305 0.46 3.96 -9.26
N THR A 306 0.60 2.67 -9.50
CA THR A 306 -0.34 1.65 -9.02
C THR A 306 0.43 0.65 -8.19
N LEU A 307 0.03 0.49 -6.92
CA LEU A 307 0.52 -0.56 -6.03
C LEU A 307 -0.62 -1.49 -5.70
N SER A 308 -0.45 -2.77 -5.95
CA SER A 308 -1.38 -3.80 -5.52
C SER A 308 -0.72 -4.82 -4.61
N VAL A 309 -1.45 -5.27 -3.60
CA VAL A 309 -1.10 -6.38 -2.72
C VAL A 309 -2.25 -7.37 -2.76
N THR A 310 -1.99 -8.59 -3.21
CA THR A 310 -3.02 -9.60 -3.40
C THR A 310 -2.62 -10.90 -2.72
N ARG A 311 -3.51 -11.42 -1.85
CA ARG A 311 -3.35 -12.75 -1.27
C ARG A 311 -3.65 -13.82 -2.33
N LYS A 312 -2.81 -14.84 -2.38
CA LYS A 312 -3.02 -16.05 -3.19
C LYS A 312 -3.41 -17.22 -2.28
N ASN A 313 -4.27 -18.05 -2.78
CA ASN A 313 -4.71 -19.28 -2.09
C ASN A 313 -3.70 -20.41 -2.32
#